data_a8044e853c0bf190bb8f5c825863b96f
#
_entry.id   a8044e853c0bf190bb8f5c825863b96f
#
_cell.length_a   1.000
_cell.length_b   1.000
_cell.length_c   1.000
_cell.angle_alpha   90.00
_cell.angle_beta   90.00
_cell.angle_gamma   90.00
#
_symmetry.space_group_name_H-M   'P 1'
#
loop_
_entity.id
_entity.type
_entity.pdbx_description
1 polymer ?
#
loop_
_entity_poly.entity_id
_entity_poly.type
_entity_poly.pdbx_seq_one_letter_code
_entity_poly.pdbx_strand_id
1 'polypeptide(L)'
;MERKLNILKMLEAGKISPEEAEALLDALEDTEEPKDLEDTEESEDLEDLEDLEELADLADLEDLADMGDMGDMGDMDDIEDTVYGDILDHVYGDVNGDVMGNIGRFAVIEGDVNGTVTGHILGRILGDVNGDVAGDMRGRIEGDLNGSVSGTVAGIVAGDLNGDVGGNISGQISGDVNGSVGGSIPGTVGGDVNGDVGGSLPGKIGGDLNGSLGGSLDGMVSGDVNGDIARSVNGVIGGDLNGSVGGDLNGKLAGDLNGDIAGRVHGVICGTIYGTVNNRR
;
A
#
# COMPACT_ATOMS: atom_id res chain seq x y z
N MET A 1 10.45 30.72 -20.33
CA MET A 1 11.83 31.02 -19.86
C MET A 1 12.26 30.12 -18.67
N GLU A 2 11.44 29.89 -17.67
CA GLU A 2 11.83 29.11 -16.48
C GLU A 2 12.19 27.64 -16.79
N ARG A 3 11.49 27.00 -17.74
CA ARG A 3 11.75 25.59 -18.12
C ARG A 3 13.13 25.40 -18.75
N LYS A 4 13.56 26.31 -19.64
CA LYS A 4 14.91 26.30 -20.24
C LYS A 4 16.00 26.48 -19.18
N LEU A 5 15.77 27.36 -18.20
CA LEU A 5 16.69 27.59 -17.08
C LEU A 5 16.84 26.37 -16.16
N ASN A 6 15.78 25.61 -15.96
CA ASN A 6 15.82 24.38 -15.15
C ASN A 6 16.63 23.27 -15.83
N ILE A 7 16.50 23.10 -17.16
CA ILE A 7 17.31 22.14 -17.93
C ILE A 7 18.79 22.48 -17.83
N LEU A 8 19.16 23.75 -17.97
CA LEU A 8 20.54 24.20 -17.84
C LEU A 8 21.11 23.97 -16.43
N LYS A 9 20.31 24.16 -15.38
CA LYS A 9 20.71 23.86 -13.99
C LYS A 9 20.89 22.37 -13.75
N MET A 10 20.10 21.51 -14.41
CA MET A 10 20.25 20.05 -14.30
C MET A 10 21.52 19.58 -15.01
N LEU A 11 21.88 20.17 -16.16
CA LEU A 11 23.12 19.92 -16.86
C LEU A 11 24.35 20.37 -16.04
N GLU A 12 24.30 21.60 -15.48
CA GLU A 12 25.38 22.15 -14.64
C GLU A 12 25.59 21.34 -13.35
N ALA A 13 24.50 20.75 -12.80
CA ALA A 13 24.55 19.87 -11.64
C ALA A 13 24.95 18.42 -11.98
N GLY A 14 25.24 18.10 -13.25
CA GLY A 14 25.63 16.76 -13.72
C GLY A 14 24.51 15.72 -13.58
N LYS A 15 23.26 16.13 -13.53
CA LYS A 15 22.07 15.27 -13.41
C LYS A 15 21.56 14.73 -14.73
N ILE A 16 21.90 15.39 -15.83
CA ILE A 16 21.61 14.98 -17.21
C ILE A 16 22.86 15.18 -18.07
N SER A 17 22.99 14.36 -19.13
CA SER A 17 24.06 14.50 -20.11
C SER A 17 23.81 15.69 -21.06
N PRO A 18 24.85 16.18 -21.78
CA PRO A 18 24.67 17.22 -22.79
C PRO A 18 23.68 16.83 -23.90
N GLU A 19 23.67 15.55 -24.31
CA GLU A 19 22.77 15.01 -25.33
C GLU A 19 21.30 14.98 -24.85
N GLU A 20 21.08 14.65 -23.58
CA GLU A 20 19.74 14.69 -22.97
C GLU A 20 19.24 16.13 -22.77
N ALA A 21 20.13 17.07 -22.45
CA ALA A 21 19.79 18.48 -22.33
C ALA A 21 19.41 19.10 -23.69
N GLU A 22 20.11 18.74 -24.76
CA GLU A 22 19.83 19.17 -26.13
C GLU A 22 18.46 18.66 -26.59
N ALA A 23 18.15 17.38 -26.40
CA ALA A 23 16.86 16.78 -26.75
C ALA A 23 15.68 17.42 -25.99
N LEU A 24 15.88 17.81 -24.72
CA LEU A 24 14.85 18.48 -23.92
C LEU A 24 14.65 19.94 -24.33
N LEU A 25 15.69 20.63 -24.82
CA LEU A 25 15.59 22.00 -25.32
C LEU A 25 14.90 22.04 -26.69
N ASP A 26 15.21 21.09 -27.59
CA ASP A 26 14.58 20.96 -28.91
C ASP A 26 13.06 20.65 -28.76
N ALA A 27 12.69 19.75 -27.84
CA ALA A 27 11.29 19.46 -27.58
C ALA A 27 10.50 20.66 -27.00
N LEU A 28 11.16 21.63 -26.39
CA LEU A 28 10.55 22.88 -25.92
C LEU A 28 10.44 23.94 -27.01
N GLU A 29 11.22 23.85 -28.09
CA GLU A 29 11.13 24.80 -29.24
C GLU A 29 10.03 24.42 -30.20
N ASP A 30 9.71 23.11 -30.34
CA ASP A 30 8.60 22.61 -31.17
C ASP A 30 7.19 22.95 -30.62
N THR A 31 7.10 23.52 -29.40
CA THR A 31 5.82 23.85 -28.76
C THR A 31 5.46 25.35 -28.81
N GLU A 32 6.24 26.22 -29.46
CA GLU A 32 6.04 27.68 -29.44
C GLU A 32 5.81 28.30 -30.83
N GLU A 33 5.07 27.68 -31.75
CA GLU A 33 4.49 28.44 -32.88
C GLU A 33 3.10 27.95 -33.25
N PRO A 34 2.02 28.77 -33.11
CA PRO A 34 0.80 28.57 -33.85
C PRO A 34 1.01 29.05 -35.29
N LYS A 35 0.96 28.17 -36.24
CA LYS A 35 0.93 28.51 -37.66
C LYS A 35 -0.35 29.28 -37.97
N ASP A 36 -0.18 30.48 -38.48
CA ASP A 36 -1.20 31.29 -39.14
C ASP A 36 -1.89 30.48 -40.23
N LEU A 37 -3.21 30.31 -40.11
CA LEU A 37 -4.07 29.83 -41.16
C LEU A 37 -4.54 31.06 -41.95
N GLU A 38 -3.89 31.29 -43.10
CA GLU A 38 -4.40 32.20 -44.15
C GLU A 38 -5.63 31.60 -44.79
N ASP A 39 -6.60 32.46 -44.99
CA ASP A 39 -7.78 32.49 -45.85
C ASP A 39 -7.96 31.32 -46.84
N THR A 40 -9.07 30.60 -46.70
CA THR A 40 -9.81 30.06 -47.84
C THR A 40 -11.27 30.43 -47.66
N GLU A 41 -11.71 31.43 -48.46
CA GLU A 41 -13.09 31.70 -48.77
C GLU A 41 -13.62 30.53 -49.65
N GLU A 42 -14.55 29.74 -49.13
CA GLU A 42 -15.59 29.10 -49.95
C GLU A 42 -16.86 29.00 -49.09
N SER A 43 -17.77 29.91 -49.43
CA SER A 43 -19.17 29.88 -49.01
C SER A 43 -19.91 28.84 -49.87
N GLU A 44 -20.45 27.78 -49.26
CA GLU A 44 -21.63 27.12 -49.80
C GLU A 44 -22.40 26.38 -48.67
N ASP A 45 -23.71 26.75 -48.62
CA ASP A 45 -24.85 25.98 -48.05
C ASP A 45 -24.98 25.84 -46.53
N LEU A 46 -25.49 26.90 -45.90
CA LEU A 46 -26.20 26.88 -44.63
C LEU A 46 -27.72 26.84 -44.89
N GLU A 47 -28.20 25.69 -45.38
CA GLU A 47 -29.63 25.37 -45.41
C GLU A 47 -29.84 23.94 -44.89
N ASP A 48 -29.67 23.74 -43.57
CA ASP A 48 -30.25 22.61 -42.82
C ASP A 48 -29.98 22.82 -41.29
N LEU A 49 -30.49 23.92 -40.73
CA LEU A 49 -30.50 24.18 -39.29
C LEU A 49 -31.94 24.20 -38.74
N GLU A 50 -32.80 23.25 -39.18
CA GLU A 50 -34.14 23.06 -38.59
C GLU A 50 -34.20 21.98 -37.48
N ASP A 51 -33.09 21.31 -37.14
CA ASP A 51 -33.06 20.29 -36.08
C ASP A 51 -32.45 20.74 -34.73
N LEU A 52 -32.48 22.05 -34.44
CA LEU A 52 -32.01 22.58 -33.14
C LEU A 52 -33.11 22.71 -32.09
N GLU A 53 -34.32 22.17 -32.34
CA GLU A 53 -35.37 22.12 -31.31
C GLU A 53 -35.22 20.95 -30.30
N GLU A 54 -34.32 19.96 -30.53
CA GLU A 54 -34.03 18.90 -29.52
C GLU A 54 -32.99 19.26 -28.48
N LEU A 55 -32.38 20.45 -28.50
CA LEU A 55 -31.44 20.92 -27.49
C LEU A 55 -32.08 21.81 -26.40
N ALA A 56 -33.42 21.92 -26.40
CA ALA A 56 -34.14 22.66 -25.38
C ALA A 56 -34.34 21.88 -24.06
N ASP A 57 -34.07 20.57 -24.03
CA ASP A 57 -34.12 19.75 -22.80
C ASP A 57 -32.79 19.75 -22.00
N LEU A 58 -31.80 20.57 -22.40
CA LEU A 58 -30.59 20.80 -21.60
C LEU A 58 -30.73 21.92 -20.57
N ALA A 59 -31.96 22.39 -20.31
CA ALA A 59 -32.21 23.40 -19.27
C ALA A 59 -32.15 22.83 -17.82
N ASP A 60 -32.04 21.50 -17.67
CA ASP A 60 -31.82 20.85 -16.37
C ASP A 60 -30.32 20.73 -16.00
N LEU A 61 -29.43 21.43 -16.70
CA LEU A 61 -28.02 21.53 -16.33
C LEU A 61 -27.74 22.61 -15.25
N GLU A 62 -28.78 23.20 -14.66
CA GLU A 62 -28.59 24.08 -13.49
C GLU A 62 -28.14 23.30 -12.24
N ASP A 63 -28.37 21.97 -12.19
CA ASP A 63 -27.86 21.11 -11.11
C ASP A 63 -26.37 20.73 -11.25
N LEU A 64 -25.73 21.00 -12.41
CA LEU A 64 -24.29 20.82 -12.59
C LEU A 64 -23.48 22.07 -12.22
N ALA A 65 -24.15 23.18 -11.94
CA ALA A 65 -23.49 24.41 -11.46
C ALA A 65 -23.19 24.36 -9.95
N ASP A 66 -23.68 23.33 -9.24
CA ASP A 66 -23.34 23.06 -7.84
C ASP A 66 -22.21 22.00 -7.70
N MET A 67 -21.53 21.67 -8.79
CA MET A 67 -20.16 21.18 -8.72
C MET A 67 -19.28 22.40 -8.41
N GLY A 68 -19.37 22.78 -7.12
CA GLY A 68 -18.77 23.97 -6.54
C GLY A 68 -17.34 24.15 -6.98
N ASP A 69 -17.11 25.37 -7.37
CA ASP A 69 -15.85 26.10 -7.35
C ASP A 69 -14.71 25.28 -6.69
N MET A 70 -13.96 24.54 -7.50
CA MET A 70 -12.68 23.94 -7.08
C MET A 70 -11.60 25.04 -7.02
N GLY A 71 -12.02 26.26 -6.66
CA GLY A 71 -11.17 27.38 -6.41
C GLY A 71 -10.88 27.52 -4.92
N ASP A 72 -9.59 27.40 -4.58
CA ASP A 72 -9.03 27.65 -3.25
C ASP A 72 -9.46 26.60 -2.20
N MET A 73 -8.84 25.42 -2.25
CA MET A 73 -8.84 24.44 -1.17
C MET A 73 -8.01 24.97 0.00
N GLY A 74 -8.36 26.18 0.50
CA GLY A 74 -7.89 26.66 1.78
C GLY A 74 -8.52 25.84 2.89
N ASP A 75 -7.66 25.24 3.71
CA ASP A 75 -7.99 24.64 5.00
C ASP A 75 -9.24 23.73 4.96
N MET A 76 -9.12 22.54 4.35
CA MET A 76 -10.16 21.51 4.51
C MET A 76 -10.10 21.02 5.95
N ASP A 77 -11.08 21.40 6.76
CA ASP A 77 -11.32 20.80 8.07
C ASP A 77 -11.70 19.31 7.85
N ASP A 78 -12.88 18.88 8.13
CA ASP A 78 -13.32 17.50 7.91
C ASP A 78 -13.91 17.32 6.50
N ILE A 79 -13.70 16.17 5.87
CA ILE A 79 -14.38 15.74 4.64
C ILE A 79 -15.50 14.77 5.04
N GLU A 80 -16.75 15.23 4.97
CA GLU A 80 -17.91 14.44 5.38
C GLU A 80 -18.45 13.55 4.26
N ASP A 81 -18.34 13.97 3.01
CA ASP A 81 -18.93 13.32 1.85
C ASP A 81 -17.93 12.43 1.10
N THR A 82 -18.46 11.56 0.22
CA THR A 82 -17.63 10.72 -0.65
C THR A 82 -16.76 11.57 -1.58
N VAL A 83 -15.45 11.31 -1.58
CA VAL A 83 -14.50 11.93 -2.51
C VAL A 83 -14.45 11.11 -3.80
N TYR A 84 -14.88 11.73 -4.93
CA TYR A 84 -14.80 11.12 -6.26
C TYR A 84 -13.46 11.47 -6.92
N GLY A 85 -12.43 10.69 -6.64
CA GLY A 85 -11.08 10.89 -7.17
C GLY A 85 -10.01 10.76 -6.10
N ASP A 86 -8.80 11.24 -6.43
CA ASP A 86 -7.64 11.16 -5.54
C ASP A 86 -7.62 12.34 -4.57
N ILE A 87 -7.27 12.09 -3.31
CA ILE A 87 -6.86 13.14 -2.37
C ILE A 87 -5.38 13.41 -2.63
N LEU A 88 -5.04 14.62 -3.07
CA LEU A 88 -3.67 14.98 -3.45
C LEU A 88 -3.04 16.00 -2.49
N ASP A 89 -3.87 16.74 -1.75
CA ASP A 89 -3.49 17.87 -0.91
C ASP A 89 -3.63 17.56 0.58
N HIS A 90 -3.33 18.56 1.42
CA HIS A 90 -3.41 18.48 2.86
C HIS A 90 -4.86 18.58 3.33
N VAL A 91 -5.29 17.66 4.19
CA VAL A 91 -6.57 17.66 4.91
C VAL A 91 -6.27 17.82 6.39
N TYR A 92 -6.78 18.90 7.02
CA TYR A 92 -6.49 19.21 8.42
C TYR A 92 -7.39 18.46 9.41
N GLY A 93 -8.45 17.84 8.96
CA GLY A 93 -9.41 17.09 9.76
C GLY A 93 -9.53 15.63 9.33
N ASP A 94 -10.70 15.06 9.61
CA ASP A 94 -11.03 13.67 9.31
C ASP A 94 -11.57 13.52 7.88
N VAL A 95 -11.37 12.36 7.29
CA VAL A 95 -12.04 11.93 6.06
C VAL A 95 -13.12 10.91 6.46
N ASN A 96 -14.37 11.38 6.61
CA ASN A 96 -15.50 10.57 7.07
C ASN A 96 -16.20 9.82 5.91
N GLY A 97 -16.12 10.33 4.68
CA GLY A 97 -16.66 9.71 3.48
C GLY A 97 -15.71 8.70 2.83
N ASP A 98 -16.24 7.92 1.89
CA ASP A 98 -15.41 7.01 1.09
C ASP A 98 -14.51 7.79 0.11
N VAL A 99 -13.32 7.27 -0.16
CA VAL A 99 -12.39 7.79 -1.16
C VAL A 99 -12.43 6.87 -2.39
N MET A 100 -13.13 7.31 -3.46
CA MET A 100 -13.23 6.58 -4.74
C MET A 100 -11.97 6.78 -5.62
N GLY A 101 -10.81 6.80 -5.00
CA GLY A 101 -9.51 7.03 -5.61
C GLY A 101 -8.39 6.68 -4.65
N ASN A 102 -7.24 7.33 -4.84
CA ASN A 102 -6.06 7.14 -4.01
C ASN A 102 -5.91 8.26 -2.98
N ILE A 103 -5.25 7.97 -1.86
CA ILE A 103 -4.63 9.00 -1.04
C ILE A 103 -3.22 9.19 -1.59
N GLY A 104 -3.00 10.30 -2.29
CA GLY A 104 -1.82 10.56 -3.10
C GLY A 104 -0.55 10.73 -2.28
N ARG A 105 0.59 10.60 -2.94
CA ARG A 105 1.93 10.61 -2.31
C ARG A 105 2.22 11.86 -1.46
N PHE A 106 1.68 13.01 -1.85
CA PHE A 106 1.92 14.29 -1.17
C PHE A 106 0.79 14.67 -0.23
N ALA A 107 -0.29 13.89 -0.22
CA ALA A 107 -1.39 14.08 0.70
C ALA A 107 -0.95 13.84 2.15
N VAL A 108 -1.41 14.70 3.03
CA VAL A 108 -1.28 14.56 4.49
C VAL A 108 -2.67 14.74 5.07
N ILE A 109 -3.16 13.75 5.77
CA ILE A 109 -4.43 13.80 6.51
C ILE A 109 -4.06 13.85 7.99
N GLU A 110 -4.44 14.94 8.69
CA GLU A 110 -4.11 15.10 10.12
C GLU A 110 -5.01 14.28 11.03
N GLY A 111 -6.25 14.05 10.60
CA GLY A 111 -7.24 13.22 11.31
C GLY A 111 -7.26 11.77 10.87
N ASP A 112 -8.41 11.16 11.07
CA ASP A 112 -8.70 9.76 10.74
C ASP A 112 -9.28 9.63 9.32
N VAL A 113 -9.11 8.45 8.72
CA VAL A 113 -9.83 8.06 7.50
C VAL A 113 -10.87 7.01 7.90
N ASN A 114 -12.13 7.42 7.94
CA ASN A 114 -13.24 6.59 8.43
C ASN A 114 -13.97 5.81 7.33
N GLY A 115 -13.84 6.23 6.07
CA GLY A 115 -14.42 5.57 4.91
C GLY A 115 -13.48 4.60 4.21
N THR A 116 -14.04 3.88 3.22
CA THR A 116 -13.27 2.95 2.39
C THR A 116 -12.40 3.71 1.37
N VAL A 117 -11.15 3.29 1.19
CA VAL A 117 -10.27 3.76 0.13
C VAL A 117 -10.25 2.74 -1.00
N THR A 118 -10.87 3.05 -2.16
CA THR A 118 -10.93 2.12 -3.29
C THR A 118 -9.62 1.99 -4.05
N GLY A 119 -8.72 2.95 -3.90
CA GLY A 119 -7.38 2.96 -4.47
C GLY A 119 -6.28 2.60 -3.48
N HIS A 120 -5.13 3.23 -3.65
CA HIS A 120 -3.94 3.04 -2.83
C HIS A 120 -3.78 4.15 -1.80
N ILE A 121 -3.19 3.83 -0.65
CA ILE A 121 -2.69 4.84 0.30
C ILE A 121 -1.20 5.01 0.04
N LEU A 122 -0.81 6.17 -0.50
CA LEU A 122 0.57 6.52 -0.84
C LEU A 122 1.10 7.67 0.04
N GLY A 123 0.18 8.45 0.63
CA GLY A 123 0.44 9.63 1.46
C GLY A 123 0.67 9.31 2.92
N ARG A 124 0.48 10.33 3.76
CA ARG A 124 0.63 10.24 5.21
C ARG A 124 -0.69 10.52 5.90
N ILE A 125 -1.07 9.67 6.84
CA ILE A 125 -2.24 9.82 7.70
C ILE A 125 -1.71 9.86 9.14
N LEU A 126 -2.05 10.92 9.90
CA LEU A 126 -1.59 11.10 11.28
C LEU A 126 -2.49 10.37 12.28
N GLY A 127 -3.75 10.15 11.93
CA GLY A 127 -4.72 9.38 12.70
C GLY A 127 -4.78 7.91 12.28
N ASP A 128 -5.95 7.32 12.50
CA ASP A 128 -6.27 5.94 12.18
C ASP A 128 -6.89 5.81 10.79
N VAL A 129 -6.80 4.61 10.21
CA VAL A 129 -7.60 4.23 9.04
C VAL A 129 -8.61 3.19 9.48
N ASN A 130 -9.88 3.58 9.54
CA ASN A 130 -10.98 2.76 10.05
C ASN A 130 -11.75 2.02 8.95
N GLY A 131 -11.51 2.34 7.68
CA GLY A 131 -12.11 1.70 6.52
C GLY A 131 -11.18 0.73 5.80
N ASP A 132 -11.75 -0.05 4.89
CA ASP A 132 -10.99 -0.99 4.08
C ASP A 132 -10.18 -0.25 2.99
N VAL A 133 -9.05 -0.83 2.61
CA VAL A 133 -8.20 -0.37 1.51
C VAL A 133 -8.21 -1.41 0.39
N ALA A 134 -8.88 -1.11 -0.73
CA ALA A 134 -8.95 -2.05 -1.84
C ALA A 134 -7.64 -2.19 -2.62
N GLY A 135 -6.78 -1.18 -2.58
CA GLY A 135 -5.44 -1.20 -3.18
C GLY A 135 -4.33 -1.61 -2.24
N ASP A 136 -3.13 -1.10 -2.49
CA ASP A 136 -1.96 -1.29 -1.62
C ASP A 136 -1.85 -0.14 -0.61
N MET A 137 -1.36 -0.44 0.58
CA MET A 137 -0.90 0.55 1.54
C MET A 137 0.62 0.69 1.41
N ARG A 138 1.07 1.83 0.84
CA ARG A 138 2.49 2.14 0.61
C ARG A 138 2.95 3.40 1.33
N GLY A 139 2.01 4.17 1.86
CA GLY A 139 2.23 5.39 2.61
C GLY A 139 2.62 5.14 4.07
N ARG A 140 2.27 6.11 4.92
CA ARG A 140 2.50 6.02 6.36
C ARG A 140 1.23 6.35 7.13
N ILE A 141 0.86 5.48 8.05
CA ILE A 141 -0.20 5.66 9.02
C ILE A 141 0.48 5.75 10.39
N GLU A 142 0.24 6.84 11.13
CA GLU A 142 0.80 7.02 12.48
C GLU A 142 -0.04 6.34 13.56
N GLY A 143 -1.31 6.10 13.29
CA GLY A 143 -2.25 5.35 14.13
C GLY A 143 -2.37 3.90 13.71
N ASP A 144 -3.56 3.35 13.94
CA ASP A 144 -3.94 1.97 13.61
C ASP A 144 -4.55 1.88 12.20
N LEU A 145 -4.42 0.72 11.59
CA LEU A 145 -5.17 0.34 10.40
C LEU A 145 -6.22 -0.71 10.81
N ASN A 146 -7.48 -0.25 10.98
CA ASN A 146 -8.58 -1.05 11.51
C ASN A 146 -9.40 -1.76 10.42
N GLY A 147 -9.11 -1.54 9.15
CA GLY A 147 -9.74 -2.19 8.00
C GLY A 147 -8.82 -3.20 7.34
N SER A 148 -9.37 -3.96 6.40
CA SER A 148 -8.62 -4.93 5.62
C SER A 148 -7.92 -4.24 4.44
N VAL A 149 -6.76 -4.77 4.03
CA VAL A 149 -6.03 -4.35 2.84
C VAL A 149 -6.08 -5.47 1.80
N SER A 150 -6.79 -5.25 0.68
CA SER A 150 -6.87 -6.28 -0.36
C SER A 150 -5.52 -6.51 -1.06
N GLY A 151 -4.70 -5.48 -1.15
CA GLY A 151 -3.36 -5.51 -1.73
C GLY A 151 -2.24 -5.84 -0.74
N THR A 152 -1.09 -5.22 -0.96
CA THR A 152 0.13 -5.38 -0.16
C THR A 152 0.30 -4.22 0.82
N VAL A 153 0.72 -4.52 2.04
CA VAL A 153 1.20 -3.52 2.99
C VAL A 153 2.71 -3.38 2.83
N ALA A 154 3.13 -2.31 2.11
CA ALA A 154 4.53 -2.03 1.81
C ALA A 154 5.03 -0.74 2.52
N GLY A 155 4.13 0.01 3.14
CA GLY A 155 4.42 1.24 3.90
C GLY A 155 4.70 0.98 5.37
N ILE A 156 4.36 1.98 6.19
CA ILE A 156 4.55 1.94 7.65
C ILE A 156 3.19 2.14 8.32
N VAL A 157 2.84 1.27 9.27
CA VAL A 157 1.77 1.44 10.23
C VAL A 157 2.43 1.51 11.60
N ALA A 158 2.30 2.66 12.29
CA ALA A 158 2.94 2.84 13.58
C ALA A 158 2.16 2.18 14.73
N GLY A 159 0.87 1.96 14.55
CA GLY A 159 -0.01 1.20 15.44
C GLY A 159 -0.18 -0.26 15.02
N ASP A 160 -1.37 -0.79 15.28
CA ASP A 160 -1.78 -2.15 14.96
C ASP A 160 -2.43 -2.23 13.56
N LEU A 161 -2.40 -3.42 12.98
CA LEU A 161 -3.19 -3.77 11.80
C LEU A 161 -4.27 -4.77 12.25
N ASN A 162 -5.53 -4.32 12.25
CA ASN A 162 -6.66 -5.08 12.81
C ASN A 162 -7.56 -5.73 11.74
N GLY A 163 -7.09 -5.83 10.51
CA GLY A 163 -7.80 -6.48 9.40
C GLY A 163 -6.94 -7.47 8.64
N ASP A 164 -7.54 -8.15 7.68
CA ASP A 164 -6.83 -9.10 6.83
C ASP A 164 -6.01 -8.37 5.76
N VAL A 165 -4.88 -8.97 5.36
CA VAL A 165 -4.05 -8.54 4.25
C VAL A 165 -4.11 -9.58 3.14
N GLY A 166 -4.68 -9.22 1.98
CA GLY A 166 -4.76 -10.13 0.85
C GLY A 166 -3.41 -10.46 0.22
N GLY A 167 -2.51 -9.50 0.17
CA GLY A 167 -1.15 -9.61 -0.35
C GLY A 167 -0.09 -9.89 0.72
N ASN A 168 1.09 -9.29 0.52
CA ASN A 168 2.23 -9.44 1.44
C ASN A 168 2.26 -8.31 2.48
N ILE A 169 2.95 -8.53 3.60
CA ILE A 169 3.44 -7.45 4.45
C ILE A 169 4.94 -7.32 4.19
N SER A 170 5.31 -6.35 3.35
CA SER A 170 6.71 -6.06 3.01
C SER A 170 7.26 -4.80 3.69
N GLY A 171 6.38 -4.01 4.31
CA GLY A 171 6.70 -2.82 5.08
C GLY A 171 6.94 -3.09 6.56
N GLN A 172 6.58 -2.10 7.38
CA GLN A 172 6.72 -2.17 8.84
C GLN A 172 5.37 -1.93 9.51
N ILE A 173 4.99 -2.85 10.39
CA ILE A 173 3.91 -2.68 11.38
C ILE A 173 4.62 -2.60 12.73
N SER A 174 4.40 -1.55 13.53
CA SER A 174 5.08 -1.45 14.83
C SER A 174 4.36 -2.20 15.94
N GLY A 175 3.04 -2.31 15.84
CA GLY A 175 2.17 -3.08 16.74
C GLY A 175 1.93 -4.51 16.26
N ASP A 176 0.73 -5.00 16.55
CA ASP A 176 0.27 -6.34 16.24
C ASP A 176 -0.41 -6.42 14.85
N VAL A 177 -0.43 -7.61 14.29
CA VAL A 177 -1.29 -7.95 13.14
C VAL A 177 -2.37 -8.91 13.63
N ASN A 178 -3.61 -8.41 13.72
CA ASN A 178 -4.77 -9.15 14.26
C ASN A 178 -5.67 -9.76 13.17
N GLY A 179 -5.15 -9.96 11.98
CA GLY A 179 -5.82 -10.60 10.85
C GLY A 179 -4.91 -11.58 10.13
N SER A 180 -5.47 -12.29 9.15
CA SER A 180 -4.70 -13.22 8.32
C SER A 180 -3.96 -12.49 7.20
N VAL A 181 -2.81 -13.02 6.82
CA VAL A 181 -1.99 -12.53 5.71
C VAL A 181 -2.02 -13.56 4.59
N GLY A 182 -2.67 -13.25 3.47
CA GLY A 182 -2.77 -14.18 2.34
C GLY A 182 -1.43 -14.49 1.67
N GLY A 183 -0.52 -13.53 1.67
CA GLY A 183 0.84 -13.66 1.13
C GLY A 183 1.90 -14.01 2.18
N SER A 184 3.09 -13.47 1.96
CA SER A 184 4.28 -13.64 2.81
C SER A 184 4.54 -12.41 3.65
N ILE A 185 5.34 -12.55 4.71
CA ILE A 185 5.81 -11.43 5.53
C ILE A 185 7.33 -11.28 5.35
N PRO A 186 7.80 -10.58 4.29
CA PRO A 186 9.20 -10.20 4.15
C PRO A 186 9.59 -8.97 4.99
N GLY A 187 8.62 -8.21 5.49
CA GLY A 187 8.80 -7.02 6.32
C GLY A 187 8.99 -7.31 7.80
N THR A 188 8.61 -6.33 8.62
CA THR A 188 8.73 -6.42 10.08
C THR A 188 7.38 -6.16 10.74
N VAL A 189 7.01 -7.03 11.68
CA VAL A 189 5.92 -6.82 12.64
C VAL A 189 6.57 -6.71 14.01
N GLY A 190 6.31 -5.60 14.73
CA GLY A 190 6.92 -5.33 16.04
C GLY A 190 6.33 -6.17 17.17
N GLY A 191 5.02 -6.38 17.11
CA GLY A 191 4.24 -7.19 18.05
C GLY A 191 3.99 -8.62 17.57
N ASP A 192 2.78 -9.12 17.85
CA ASP A 192 2.32 -10.46 17.53
C ASP A 192 1.65 -10.53 16.15
N VAL A 193 1.64 -11.71 15.56
CA VAL A 193 0.78 -12.03 14.41
C VAL A 193 -0.27 -13.05 14.87
N ASN A 194 -1.53 -12.59 14.95
CA ASN A 194 -2.66 -13.34 15.52
C ASN A 194 -3.55 -14.01 14.45
N GLY A 195 -3.05 -14.18 13.25
CA GLY A 195 -3.74 -14.85 12.15
C GLY A 195 -2.81 -15.76 11.35
N ASP A 196 -3.39 -16.49 10.41
CA ASP A 196 -2.64 -17.38 9.54
C ASP A 196 -1.85 -16.58 8.49
N VAL A 197 -0.67 -17.08 8.14
CA VAL A 197 0.17 -16.54 7.06
C VAL A 197 0.21 -17.55 5.92
N GLY A 198 -0.42 -17.23 4.79
CA GLY A 198 -0.52 -18.15 3.64
C GLY A 198 0.81 -18.45 2.95
N GLY A 199 1.73 -17.50 2.96
CA GLY A 199 3.06 -17.60 2.37
C GLY A 199 4.17 -17.98 3.34
N SER A 200 5.38 -17.49 3.08
CA SER A 200 6.57 -17.69 3.92
C SER A 200 6.83 -16.47 4.81
N LEU A 201 7.64 -16.67 5.83
CA LEU A 201 8.09 -15.62 6.73
C LEU A 201 9.62 -15.45 6.61
N PRO A 202 10.11 -14.67 5.60
CA PRO A 202 11.52 -14.31 5.52
C PRO A 202 11.88 -13.09 6.38
N GLY A 203 10.89 -12.34 6.87
CA GLY A 203 11.06 -11.14 7.69
C GLY A 203 11.17 -11.41 9.19
N LYS A 204 10.66 -10.46 9.99
CA LYS A 204 10.75 -10.53 11.44
C LYS A 204 9.40 -10.29 12.11
N ILE A 205 9.07 -11.12 13.11
CA ILE A 205 8.01 -10.91 14.08
C ILE A 205 8.69 -10.69 15.44
N GLY A 206 8.36 -9.57 16.11
CA GLY A 206 8.92 -9.19 17.40
C GLY A 206 8.31 -9.94 18.57
N GLY A 207 7.06 -10.35 18.44
CA GLY A 207 6.30 -11.15 19.40
C GLY A 207 6.11 -12.59 18.94
N ASP A 208 4.89 -13.11 19.14
CA ASP A 208 4.48 -14.47 18.84
C ASP A 208 3.85 -14.58 17.43
N LEU A 209 3.92 -15.78 16.84
CA LEU A 209 3.08 -16.17 15.72
C LEU A 209 1.99 -17.11 16.23
N ASN A 210 0.76 -16.61 16.34
CA ASN A 210 -0.39 -17.32 16.88
C ASN A 210 -1.29 -17.96 15.80
N GLY A 211 -0.76 -18.14 14.60
CA GLY A 211 -1.41 -18.76 13.45
C GLY A 211 -0.48 -19.71 12.73
N SER A 212 -1.01 -20.42 11.75
CA SER A 212 -0.22 -21.34 10.93
C SER A 212 0.51 -20.61 9.81
N LEU A 213 1.66 -21.13 9.41
CA LEU A 213 2.49 -20.65 8.31
C LEU A 213 2.40 -21.63 7.13
N GLY A 214 1.81 -21.20 6.02
CA GLY A 214 1.68 -22.02 4.80
C GLY A 214 2.99 -22.26 4.05
N GLY A 215 4.01 -21.43 4.31
CA GLY A 215 5.34 -21.52 3.73
C GLY A 215 6.42 -22.00 4.72
N SER A 216 7.63 -21.48 4.51
CA SER A 216 8.79 -21.70 5.38
C SER A 216 9.00 -20.51 6.31
N LEU A 217 9.52 -20.78 7.50
CA LEU A 217 10.06 -19.77 8.38
C LEU A 217 11.54 -19.61 8.08
N ASP A 218 11.90 -18.55 7.32
CA ASP A 218 13.28 -18.26 6.90
C ASP A 218 13.88 -17.11 7.72
N GLY A 219 13.02 -16.28 8.33
CA GLY A 219 13.37 -15.12 9.15
C GLY A 219 13.41 -15.41 10.65
N MET A 220 12.79 -14.51 11.44
CA MET A 220 12.81 -14.61 12.91
C MET A 220 11.42 -14.39 13.50
N VAL A 221 11.02 -15.24 14.43
CA VAL A 221 9.96 -15.01 15.41
C VAL A 221 10.66 -14.93 16.77
N SER A 222 10.53 -13.79 17.48
CA SER A 222 11.25 -13.60 18.75
C SER A 222 10.58 -14.34 19.92
N GLY A 223 9.25 -14.49 19.84
CA GLY A 223 8.43 -15.23 20.78
C GLY A 223 8.18 -16.68 20.37
N ASP A 224 6.98 -17.15 20.68
CA ASP A 224 6.51 -18.52 20.41
C ASP A 224 5.89 -18.63 19.00
N VAL A 225 5.89 -19.86 18.49
CA VAL A 225 5.09 -20.22 17.32
C VAL A 225 4.00 -21.20 17.77
N ASN A 226 2.74 -20.76 17.76
CA ASN A 226 1.58 -21.48 18.26
C ASN A 226 0.73 -22.11 17.15
N GLY A 227 1.28 -22.30 15.97
CA GLY A 227 0.64 -22.92 14.82
C GLY A 227 1.59 -23.81 14.04
N ASP A 228 1.05 -24.52 13.05
CA ASP A 228 1.84 -25.41 12.22
C ASP A 228 2.65 -24.61 11.16
N ILE A 229 3.83 -25.10 10.84
CA ILE A 229 4.67 -24.64 9.74
C ILE A 229 4.63 -25.68 8.65
N ALA A 230 3.96 -25.39 7.53
CA ALA A 230 3.75 -26.38 6.47
C ALA A 230 5.04 -26.85 5.79
N ARG A 231 6.07 -26.02 5.79
CA ARG A 231 7.39 -26.33 5.20
C ARG A 231 8.49 -26.34 6.26
N SER A 232 9.66 -25.82 5.93
CA SER A 232 10.85 -25.90 6.78
C SER A 232 11.02 -24.68 7.67
N VAL A 233 11.72 -24.86 8.78
CA VAL A 233 12.25 -23.80 9.63
C VAL A 233 13.73 -23.64 9.33
N ASN A 234 14.10 -22.56 8.62
CA ASN A 234 15.48 -22.21 8.31
C ASN A 234 15.99 -21.04 9.18
N GLY A 235 15.06 -20.29 9.76
CA GLY A 235 15.30 -19.13 10.60
C GLY A 235 15.41 -19.41 12.07
N VAL A 236 14.93 -18.47 12.90
CA VAL A 236 15.03 -18.54 14.36
C VAL A 236 13.65 -18.40 14.99
N ILE A 237 13.35 -19.29 15.92
CA ILE A 237 12.24 -19.18 16.87
C ILE A 237 12.88 -18.95 18.25
N GLY A 238 12.56 -17.79 18.87
CA GLY A 238 13.12 -17.37 20.16
C GLY A 238 12.45 -18.02 21.37
N GLY A 239 11.18 -18.39 21.22
CA GLY A 239 10.38 -19.11 22.22
C GLY A 239 10.17 -20.59 21.88
N ASP A 240 9.00 -21.09 22.22
CA ASP A 240 8.58 -22.48 22.01
C ASP A 240 7.94 -22.68 20.61
N LEU A 241 8.02 -23.87 20.09
CA LEU A 241 7.24 -24.32 18.93
C LEU A 241 6.14 -25.26 19.39
N ASN A 242 4.90 -24.75 19.40
CA ASN A 242 3.70 -25.46 19.85
C ASN A 242 2.88 -26.05 18.68
N GLY A 243 3.47 -26.21 17.52
CA GLY A 243 2.90 -26.78 16.33
C GLY A 243 3.87 -27.72 15.63
N SER A 244 3.43 -28.34 14.53
CA SER A 244 4.24 -29.28 13.77
C SER A 244 4.95 -28.59 12.61
N VAL A 245 6.09 -29.12 12.19
CA VAL A 245 6.87 -28.72 11.01
C VAL A 245 6.75 -29.78 9.94
N GLY A 246 6.17 -29.44 8.79
CA GLY A 246 6.01 -30.35 7.66
C GLY A 246 7.31 -30.69 6.92
N GLY A 247 8.32 -29.82 7.02
CA GLY A 247 9.65 -29.99 6.44
C GLY A 247 10.75 -30.19 7.46
N ASP A 248 11.95 -29.70 7.13
CA ASP A 248 13.16 -29.82 7.97
C ASP A 248 13.26 -28.64 8.97
N LEU A 249 13.89 -28.89 10.11
CA LEU A 249 14.35 -27.84 11.00
C LEU A 249 15.86 -27.66 10.78
N ASN A 250 16.23 -26.63 10.03
CA ASN A 250 17.60 -26.26 9.73
C ASN A 250 18.10 -25.08 10.58
N GLY A 251 17.17 -24.31 11.13
CA GLY A 251 17.43 -23.11 11.91
C GLY A 251 17.63 -23.38 13.41
N LYS A 252 17.21 -22.41 14.23
CA LYS A 252 17.32 -22.49 15.68
C LYS A 252 15.94 -22.38 16.34
N LEU A 253 15.65 -23.33 17.24
CA LEU A 253 14.58 -23.25 18.23
C LEU A 253 15.21 -23.03 19.59
N ALA A 254 14.95 -21.87 20.22
CA ALA A 254 15.56 -21.58 21.52
C ALA A 254 14.76 -22.17 22.69
N GLY A 255 13.44 -22.34 22.53
CA GLY A 255 12.55 -22.97 23.49
C GLY A 255 12.33 -24.46 23.25
N ASP A 256 11.19 -24.94 23.74
CA ASP A 256 10.77 -26.33 23.68
C ASP A 256 10.08 -26.66 22.33
N LEU A 257 10.16 -27.92 21.91
CA LEU A 257 9.41 -28.45 20.78
C LEU A 257 8.23 -29.27 21.31
N ASN A 258 7.02 -28.75 21.17
CA ASN A 258 5.77 -29.41 21.61
C ASN A 258 4.96 -30.03 20.45
N GLY A 259 5.56 -30.14 19.27
CA GLY A 259 4.95 -30.73 18.07
C GLY A 259 5.90 -31.66 17.34
N ASP A 260 5.48 -32.14 16.19
CA ASP A 260 6.24 -33.09 15.39
C ASP A 260 7.03 -32.42 14.29
N ILE A 261 8.22 -32.98 13.96
CA ILE A 261 9.00 -32.59 12.79
C ILE A 261 8.96 -33.75 11.80
N ALA A 262 8.26 -33.56 10.67
CA ALA A 262 8.13 -34.59 9.63
C ALA A 262 9.44 -34.80 8.86
N GLY A 263 10.27 -33.76 8.72
CA GLY A 263 11.58 -33.83 8.10
C GLY A 263 12.70 -34.13 9.08
N ARG A 264 13.91 -33.63 8.77
CA ARG A 264 15.13 -33.85 9.56
C ARG A 264 15.43 -32.63 10.42
N VAL A 265 16.11 -32.84 11.54
CA VAL A 265 16.70 -31.78 12.34
C VAL A 265 18.18 -31.69 12.01
N HIS A 266 18.56 -30.59 11.35
CA HIS A 266 19.96 -30.20 11.07
C HIS A 266 20.36 -28.98 11.90
N GLY A 267 19.37 -28.28 12.44
CA GLY A 267 19.54 -27.10 13.28
C GLY A 267 19.75 -27.43 14.75
N VAL A 268 19.46 -26.45 15.58
CA VAL A 268 19.64 -26.52 17.06
C VAL A 268 18.29 -26.36 17.75
N ILE A 269 17.95 -27.28 18.64
CA ILE A 269 16.87 -27.17 19.62
C ILE A 269 17.54 -27.02 20.99
N CYS A 270 17.33 -25.90 21.68
CA CYS A 270 17.94 -25.63 22.97
C CYS A 270 17.09 -26.17 24.14
N GLY A 271 15.77 -26.29 23.94
CA GLY A 271 14.81 -26.76 24.93
C GLY A 271 14.58 -28.28 24.86
N THR A 272 13.47 -28.69 25.44
CA THR A 272 13.06 -30.09 25.53
C THR A 272 12.22 -30.47 24.28
N ILE A 273 12.34 -31.70 23.84
CA ILE A 273 11.53 -32.24 22.74
C ILE A 273 10.45 -33.13 23.36
N TYR A 274 9.18 -32.68 23.24
CA TYR A 274 8.00 -33.44 23.69
C TYR A 274 7.28 -34.14 22.53
N GLY A 275 7.62 -33.79 21.29
CA GLY A 275 7.08 -34.38 20.07
C GLY A 275 7.99 -35.43 19.44
N THR A 276 7.65 -35.83 18.21
CA THR A 276 8.44 -36.77 17.42
C THR A 276 9.28 -36.10 16.37
N VAL A 277 10.50 -36.59 16.18
CA VAL A 277 11.40 -36.12 15.10
C VAL A 277 11.66 -37.31 14.17
N ASN A 278 11.25 -37.15 12.90
CA ASN A 278 11.42 -38.22 11.90
C ASN A 278 12.85 -38.17 11.32
N ASN A 279 13.82 -38.71 12.08
CA ASN A 279 15.22 -38.83 11.66
C ASN A 279 15.45 -40.05 10.75
N ARG A 280 14.61 -40.27 9.72
CA ARG A 280 14.90 -41.35 8.75
C ARG A 280 16.23 -41.08 8.05
N ARG A 281 17.20 -41.95 8.33
CA ARG A 281 18.50 -42.01 7.65
C ARG A 281 18.36 -42.40 6.19
#